data_34e36473b8e0ebd58b0c0eee9406b0ef
#
_entry.id   34e36473b8e0ebd58b0c0eee9406b0ef
#
_cell.length_a   1.000
_cell.length_b   1.000
_cell.length_c   1.000
_cell.angle_alpha   90.00
_cell.angle_beta   90.00
_cell.angle_gamma   90.00
#
_symmetry.space_group_name_H-M   'P 1'
#
loop_
_entity.id
_entity.type
_entity.pdbx_description
1 polymer ?
#
loop_
_entity_poly.entity_id
_entity_poly.type
_entity_poly.pdbx_seq_one_letter_code
_entity_poly.pdbx_strand_id
1 'polypeptide(L)'
;MPPNLELLRKHFAEQSYLLTAHASSRAIERNIRSKEIEEAISTGEVIEDYPDDKYGPSCLIMGKTTSQRMLHIQTSYPPNVKIITVYEPSSNEWEADWKTRKHE
;
A
#
# COMPACT_ATOMS: atom_id res chain seq x y z
N MET A 1 -3.82 -18.03 -0.77
CA MET A 1 -4.57 -17.39 0.33
C MET A 1 -4.52 -15.88 0.17
N PRO A 2 -5.65 -15.23 0.16
CA PRO A 2 -5.65 -13.78 0.12
C PRO A 2 -5.09 -13.20 1.43
N PRO A 3 -4.52 -12.01 1.40
CA PRO A 3 -4.02 -11.39 2.62
C PRO A 3 -5.16 -11.04 3.57
N ASN A 4 -4.88 -11.09 4.86
CA ASN A 4 -5.85 -10.73 5.88
C ASN A 4 -5.84 -9.21 6.08
N LEU A 5 -6.75 -8.53 5.41
CA LEU A 5 -6.80 -7.07 5.42
C LEU A 5 -7.11 -6.51 6.82
N GLU A 6 -7.95 -7.19 7.60
CA GLU A 6 -8.26 -6.74 8.96
C GLU A 6 -7.02 -6.78 9.84
N LEU A 7 -6.21 -7.83 9.71
CA LEU A 7 -4.98 -7.95 10.48
C LEU A 7 -3.96 -6.91 10.03
N LEU A 8 -3.89 -6.65 8.72
CA LEU A 8 -3.05 -5.57 8.19
C LEU A 8 -3.47 -4.22 8.77
N ARG A 9 -4.77 -3.93 8.77
CA ARG A 9 -5.29 -2.68 9.34
C ARG A 9 -4.91 -2.52 10.81
N LYS A 10 -4.95 -3.62 11.56
CA LYS A 10 -4.56 -3.61 12.96
C LYS A 10 -3.08 -3.25 13.11
N HIS A 11 -2.20 -3.87 12.30
CA HIS A 11 -0.78 -3.55 12.33
C HIS A 11 -0.53 -2.06 12.04
N PHE A 12 -1.23 -1.51 11.06
CA PHE A 12 -1.05 -0.10 10.71
C PHE A 12 -1.64 0.83 11.77
N ALA A 13 -2.79 0.47 12.35
CA ALA A 13 -3.39 1.27 13.42
C ALA A 13 -2.52 1.29 14.68
N GLU A 14 -1.83 0.20 14.96
CA GLU A 14 -0.94 0.10 16.12
C GLU A 14 0.50 0.55 15.80
N GLN A 15 0.73 0.97 14.58
CA GLN A 15 2.05 1.38 14.10
C GLN A 15 3.09 0.26 14.22
N SER A 16 2.62 -0.98 14.06
CA SER A 16 3.44 -2.19 14.13
C SER A 16 3.85 -2.61 12.72
N TYR A 17 4.60 -1.74 12.06
CA TYR A 17 5.10 -1.97 10.71
C TYR A 17 6.39 -1.20 10.50
N LEU A 18 7.13 -1.60 9.47
CA LEU A 18 8.38 -0.94 9.09
C LEU A 18 8.28 -0.47 7.64
N LEU A 19 9.12 0.48 7.26
CA LEU A 19 9.30 0.86 5.86
C LEU A 19 10.65 0.33 5.40
N THR A 20 10.70 -0.25 4.20
CA THR A 20 11.98 -0.57 3.58
C THR A 20 12.70 0.74 3.27
N ALA A 21 14.01 0.68 3.04
CA ALA A 21 14.79 1.86 2.66
C ALA A 21 14.23 2.49 1.39
N HIS A 22 13.81 1.65 0.42
CA HIS A 22 13.18 2.13 -0.81
C HIS A 22 11.87 2.88 -0.51
N ALA A 23 11.01 2.30 0.33
CA ALA A 23 9.72 2.92 0.68
C ALA A 23 9.93 4.25 1.42
N SER A 24 10.88 4.30 2.36
CA SER A 24 11.20 5.53 3.08
C SER A 24 11.66 6.62 2.12
N SER A 25 12.55 6.29 1.21
CA SER A 25 13.07 7.22 0.22
C SER A 25 11.96 7.77 -0.67
N ARG A 26 11.09 6.88 -1.16
CA ARG A 26 9.99 7.29 -2.02
C ARG A 26 8.95 8.13 -1.29
N ALA A 27 8.66 7.79 -0.04
CA ALA A 27 7.73 8.57 0.77
C ALA A 27 8.24 10.01 0.97
N ILE A 28 9.53 10.16 1.25
CA ILE A 28 10.14 11.47 1.42
C ILE A 28 10.06 12.27 0.11
N GLU A 29 10.48 11.66 -1.01
CA GLU A 29 10.45 12.32 -2.32
C GLU A 29 9.05 12.78 -2.71
N ARG A 30 8.04 11.98 -2.38
CA ARG A 30 6.65 12.20 -2.79
C ARG A 30 5.83 12.92 -1.73
N ASN A 31 6.47 13.30 -0.63
CA ASN A 31 5.82 13.98 0.48
C ASN A 31 4.60 13.20 0.99
N ILE A 32 4.80 11.91 1.20
CA ILE A 32 3.79 11.02 1.78
C ILE A 32 4.21 10.73 3.22
N ARG A 33 3.33 11.06 4.16
CA ARG A 33 3.61 10.85 5.59
C ARG A 33 3.02 9.53 6.07
N SER A 34 3.61 8.99 7.15
CA SER A 34 3.13 7.74 7.75
C SER A 34 1.65 7.82 8.10
N LYS A 35 1.20 8.95 8.61
CA LYS A 35 -0.20 9.15 8.95
C LYS A 35 -1.10 8.98 7.72
N GLU A 36 -0.66 9.47 6.57
CA GLU A 36 -1.42 9.34 5.32
C GLU A 36 -1.51 7.89 4.87
N ILE A 37 -0.41 7.14 5.03
CA ILE A 37 -0.39 5.71 4.72
C ILE A 37 -1.39 4.98 5.62
N GLU A 38 -1.37 5.28 6.92
CA GLU A 38 -2.27 4.65 7.88
C GLU A 38 -3.74 4.97 7.56
N GLU A 39 -4.04 6.21 7.19
CA GLU A 39 -5.38 6.61 6.77
C GLU A 39 -5.84 5.83 5.54
N ALA A 40 -4.97 5.73 4.54
CA ALA A 40 -5.29 5.03 3.29
C ALA A 40 -5.54 3.53 3.54
N ILE A 41 -4.74 2.90 4.39
CA ILE A 41 -4.90 1.48 4.72
C ILE A 41 -6.22 1.25 5.47
N SER A 42 -6.61 2.17 6.35
CA SER A 42 -7.80 2.00 7.20
C SER A 42 -9.09 1.87 6.39
N THR A 43 -9.15 2.49 5.22
CA THR A 43 -10.33 2.44 4.34
C THR A 43 -10.05 1.78 3.00
N GLY A 44 -8.83 1.27 2.82
CA GLY A 44 -8.39 0.74 1.55
C GLY A 44 -8.84 -0.68 1.27
N GLU A 45 -8.51 -1.13 0.07
CA GLU A 45 -8.81 -2.50 -0.34
C GLU A 45 -7.60 -3.10 -1.07
N VAL A 46 -7.47 -4.41 -1.01
CA VAL A 46 -6.42 -5.13 -1.75
C VAL A 46 -6.85 -5.18 -3.20
N ILE A 47 -6.00 -4.66 -4.09
CA ILE A 47 -6.29 -4.65 -5.53
C ILE A 47 -5.40 -5.62 -6.32
N GLU A 48 -4.24 -5.98 -5.78
CA GLU A 48 -3.38 -6.99 -6.39
C GLU A 48 -2.73 -7.80 -5.27
N ASP A 49 -2.53 -9.08 -5.53
CA ASP A 49 -1.93 -10.00 -4.56
C ASP A 49 -0.71 -10.66 -5.19
N TYR A 50 0.40 -10.67 -4.46
CA TYR A 50 1.67 -11.22 -4.93
C TYR A 50 2.15 -12.30 -3.95
N PRO A 51 1.46 -13.47 -3.91
CA PRO A 51 1.79 -14.50 -2.92
C PRO A 51 3.17 -15.11 -3.12
N ASP A 52 3.71 -15.02 -4.33
CA ASP A 52 5.00 -15.61 -4.69
C ASP A 52 6.09 -14.55 -4.90
N ASP A 53 5.91 -13.36 -4.33
CA ASP A 53 6.92 -12.31 -4.45
C ASP A 53 8.24 -12.81 -3.85
N LYS A 54 9.35 -12.48 -4.52
CA LYS A 54 10.68 -12.99 -4.13
C LYS A 54 11.11 -12.57 -2.72
N TYR A 55 10.52 -11.50 -2.20
CA TYR A 55 10.81 -11.01 -0.85
C TYR A 55 9.77 -11.50 0.17
N GLY A 56 8.97 -12.50 -0.19
CA GLY A 56 7.89 -13.03 0.62
C GLY A 56 6.55 -12.49 0.13
N PRO A 57 5.46 -13.12 0.54
CA PRO A 57 4.13 -12.71 0.10
C PRO A 57 3.85 -11.25 0.39
N SER A 58 3.28 -10.55 -0.59
CA SER A 58 2.93 -9.14 -0.47
C SER A 58 1.65 -8.86 -1.25
N CYS A 59 1.09 -7.67 -1.05
CA CYS A 59 -0.10 -7.25 -1.77
C CYS A 59 -0.04 -5.74 -2.02
N LEU A 60 -0.88 -5.29 -2.96
CA LEU A 60 -1.02 -3.87 -3.26
C LEU A 60 -2.38 -3.41 -2.74
N ILE A 61 -2.37 -2.37 -1.91
CA ILE A 61 -3.57 -1.81 -1.31
C ILE A 61 -3.79 -0.41 -1.89
N MET A 62 -5.05 -0.14 -2.29
CA MET A 62 -5.47 1.17 -2.75
C MET A 62 -6.34 1.80 -1.65
N GLY A 63 -6.05 3.04 -1.30
CA GLY A 63 -6.87 3.76 -0.32
C GLY A 63 -6.71 5.26 -0.45
N LYS A 64 -7.63 5.99 0.18
CA LYS A 64 -7.59 7.44 0.20
C LYS A 64 -7.24 7.96 1.58
N THR A 65 -6.45 9.02 1.61
CA THR A 65 -6.19 9.75 2.86
C THR A 65 -7.42 10.59 3.21
N THR A 66 -7.44 11.14 4.41
CA THR A 66 -8.53 12.03 4.83
C THR A 66 -8.58 13.31 3.98
N SER A 67 -7.46 13.70 3.37
CA SER A 67 -7.41 14.83 2.45
C SER A 67 -7.74 14.44 1.00
N GLN A 68 -8.28 13.24 0.80
CA GLN A 68 -8.72 12.73 -0.51
C GLN A 68 -7.58 12.41 -1.48
N ARG A 69 -6.39 12.20 -0.96
CA ARG A 69 -5.23 11.79 -1.75
C ARG A 69 -5.28 10.29 -1.95
N MET A 70 -5.25 9.84 -3.20
CA MET A 70 -5.25 8.42 -3.52
C MET A 70 -3.84 7.86 -3.42
N LEU A 71 -3.68 6.76 -2.67
CA LEU A 71 -2.39 6.08 -2.53
C LEU A 71 -2.49 4.61 -2.91
N HIS A 72 -1.42 4.10 -3.50
CA HIS A 72 -1.17 2.68 -3.66
C HIS A 72 -0.01 2.32 -2.73
N ILE A 73 -0.20 1.28 -1.93
CA ILE A 73 0.78 0.85 -0.94
C ILE A 73 1.02 -0.64 -1.11
N GLN A 74 2.26 -1.00 -1.43
CA GLN A 74 2.64 -2.42 -1.46
C GLN A 74 3.21 -2.78 -0.10
N THR A 75 2.64 -3.78 0.54
CA THR A 75 3.04 -4.21 1.87
C THR A 75 3.14 -5.73 1.94
N SER A 76 4.08 -6.21 2.76
CA SER A 76 4.20 -7.65 3.02
C SER A 76 3.07 -8.10 3.96
N TYR A 77 2.85 -9.42 4.01
CA TYR A 77 1.82 -10.02 4.85
C TYR A 77 2.23 -10.04 6.32
N PRO A 78 1.25 -10.02 7.25
CA PRO A 78 1.56 -10.27 8.65
C PRO A 78 2.23 -11.64 8.82
N PRO A 79 3.03 -11.85 9.88
CA PRO A 79 3.21 -10.94 11.01
C PRO A 79 4.28 -9.87 10.82
N ASN A 80 5.15 -9.98 9.84
CA ASN A 80 6.26 -9.05 9.65
C ASN A 80 5.90 -8.03 8.57
N VAL A 81 5.08 -7.05 8.93
CA VAL A 81 4.55 -6.08 8.00
C VAL A 81 5.59 -5.03 7.65
N LYS A 82 5.92 -4.93 6.35
CA LYS A 82 6.84 -3.92 5.82
C LYS A 82 6.20 -3.28 4.60
N ILE A 83 6.27 -1.95 4.55
CA ILE A 83 5.89 -1.23 3.34
C ILE A 83 7.04 -1.34 2.35
N ILE A 84 6.76 -1.91 1.19
CA ILE A 84 7.75 -2.15 0.13
C ILE A 84 7.86 -0.94 -0.78
N THR A 85 6.71 -0.36 -1.14
CA THR A 85 6.67 0.88 -1.91
C THR A 85 5.35 1.60 -1.67
N VAL A 86 5.33 2.90 -1.92
CA VAL A 86 4.14 3.73 -1.79
C VAL A 86 4.20 4.84 -2.83
N TYR A 87 3.07 5.10 -3.49
CA TYR A 87 2.99 6.13 -4.54
C TYR A 87 1.54 6.58 -4.76
N GLU A 88 1.40 7.71 -5.44
CA GLU A 88 0.10 8.12 -5.97
C GLU A 88 -0.03 7.50 -7.36
N PRO A 89 -1.10 6.74 -7.64
CA PRO A 89 -1.23 6.08 -8.94
C PRO A 89 -1.40 7.11 -10.06
N SER A 90 -0.77 6.82 -11.21
CA SER A 90 -0.82 7.68 -12.39
C SER A 90 -1.91 7.21 -13.36
N SER A 91 -2.63 8.16 -13.93
CA SER A 91 -3.63 7.87 -14.96
C SER A 91 -3.01 7.27 -16.23
N ASN A 92 -1.69 7.35 -16.37
CA ASN A 92 -0.99 6.72 -17.50
C ASN A 92 -0.91 5.21 -17.36
N GLU A 93 -0.96 4.72 -16.10
CA GLU A 93 -0.77 3.30 -15.79
C GLU A 93 -2.03 2.62 -15.26
N TRP A 94 -2.97 3.39 -14.74
CA TRP A 94 -4.16 2.87 -14.09
C TRP A 94 -5.42 3.48 -14.67
N GLU A 95 -6.49 2.67 -14.73
CA GLU A 95 -7.80 3.14 -15.17
C GLU A 95 -8.38 4.11 -14.13
N ALA A 96 -9.51 4.74 -14.46
CA ALA A 96 -10.12 5.74 -13.59
C ALA A 96 -10.53 5.20 -12.22
N ASP A 97 -10.69 3.88 -12.09
CA ASP A 97 -11.02 3.26 -10.80
C ASP A 97 -9.80 3.11 -9.89
N TRP A 98 -8.58 3.37 -10.41
CA TRP A 98 -7.30 3.24 -9.71
C TRP A 98 -7.01 1.81 -9.22
N LYS A 99 -7.75 0.82 -9.73
CA LYS A 99 -7.60 -0.59 -9.36
C LYS A 99 -7.14 -1.44 -10.51
N THR A 100 -7.47 -1.05 -11.73
CA THR A 100 -7.22 -1.82 -12.94
C THR A 100 -6.08 -1.20 -13.71
N ARG A 101 -5.07 -2.01 -14.04
CA ARG A 101 -3.95 -1.54 -14.85
C ARG A 101 -4.41 -1.32 -16.28
N LYS A 102 -3.91 -0.26 -16.89
CA LYS A 102 -4.19 -0.02 -18.31
C LYS A 102 -3.42 -1.02 -19.17
N HIS A 103 -4.06 -1.45 -20.23
CA HIS A 103 -3.44 -2.28 -21.25
C HIS A 103 -3.11 -1.42 -22.46
N GLU A 104 -1.98 -1.72 -23.08
CA GLU A 104 -1.60 -1.04 -24.31
C GLU A 104 -1.96 -1.89 -25.52
#